data_d1ba16b363b0e91b3d145d62633d580f
#
_entry.id   d1ba16b363b0e91b3d145d62633d580f
#
_cell.length_a   1.000
_cell.length_b   1.000
_cell.length_c   1.000
_cell.angle_alpha   90.00
_cell.angle_beta   90.00
_cell.angle_gamma   90.00
#
_symmetry.space_group_name_H-M   'P 1'
#
loop_
_entity.id
_entity.type
_entity.pdbx_description
1 polymer ?
#
loop_
_entity_poly.entity_id
_entity_poly.type
_entity_poly.pdbx_seq_one_letter_code
_entity_poly.pdbx_strand_id
1 'polypeptide(L)'
;MQTVVLAAGRGTRMGPLTNTLPKPMLPVAGRPLVEHTVEAAIDAGATHVVIVVGYESAVLRDHFEVPVSFARQPEQRGTGDAVRSAVSELSREPFVVLNGDALYDRASLRELYETGPAVGSYRVSNPEAYGVLRTDGDRVTGVVEKPAEPPSELINTGAYAFPAAAQGWLDVGESERGEVELTDVLQRACEQAAVRPVSFQRWLDVGRPWELLAANEWKLPELDGRRRGEVSDDAHLDGTVVVEPGATVRPGVVIEGPAYIGRDASVGPNAYVRGATILGPDTKVGHSVEVKNSVVMRGTSVGHLSYVGDSVLGENVNFGAGTVVANLRHDDSTVRVTVKGDRVDTARRKFGVVCGPEAKTGINTS
;
A
#
# COMPACT_ATOMS: atom_id res chain seq x y z
N MET A 1 10.75 6.82 -19.87
CA MET A 1 11.45 7.75 -18.93
C MET A 1 12.01 6.91 -17.78
N GLN A 2 13.18 7.21 -17.26
CA GLN A 2 13.71 6.49 -16.08
C GLN A 2 12.93 6.88 -14.81
N THR A 3 12.83 5.96 -13.85
CA THR A 3 11.94 6.12 -12.70
C THR A 3 12.63 5.71 -11.40
N VAL A 4 12.50 6.51 -10.36
CA VAL A 4 12.94 6.21 -9.00
C VAL A 4 11.72 5.89 -8.15
N VAL A 5 11.69 4.70 -7.53
CA VAL A 5 10.64 4.27 -6.61
C VAL A 5 11.17 4.30 -5.17
N LEU A 6 10.55 5.11 -4.32
CA LEU A 6 10.99 5.31 -2.94
C LEU A 6 10.43 4.22 -2.02
N ALA A 7 11.27 3.30 -1.58
CA ALA A 7 10.91 2.16 -0.73
C ALA A 7 11.79 2.01 0.54
N ALA A 8 12.51 3.08 0.93
CA ALA A 8 13.47 3.03 2.04
C ALA A 8 12.86 3.24 3.43
N GLY A 9 11.58 3.65 3.53
CA GLY A 9 10.92 4.01 4.78
C GLY A 9 10.67 2.82 5.72
N ARG A 10 10.80 3.03 7.05
CA ARG A 10 10.54 1.99 8.08
C ARG A 10 9.06 1.62 8.25
N GLY A 11 8.14 2.44 7.78
CA GLY A 11 6.70 2.18 7.91
C GLY A 11 6.19 2.11 9.36
N THR A 12 6.72 2.91 10.28
CA THR A 12 6.40 2.84 11.73
C THR A 12 4.92 3.05 12.04
N ARG A 13 4.17 3.73 11.17
CA ARG A 13 2.72 3.91 11.31
C ARG A 13 1.91 2.65 11.00
N MET A 14 2.53 1.67 10.32
CA MET A 14 1.94 0.35 10.01
C MET A 14 2.16 -0.67 11.14
N GLY A 15 2.92 -0.32 12.17
CA GLY A 15 3.09 -1.20 13.31
C GLY A 15 1.74 -1.64 13.91
N PRO A 16 1.65 -2.90 14.37
CA PRO A 16 2.74 -3.88 14.56
C PRO A 16 3.09 -4.74 13.33
N LEU A 17 2.43 -4.59 12.18
CA LEU A 17 2.61 -5.42 10.99
C LEU A 17 4.04 -5.37 10.43
N THR A 18 4.69 -4.21 10.57
CA THR A 18 6.05 -3.97 10.08
C THR A 18 7.16 -4.36 11.05
N ASN A 19 6.85 -5.20 12.04
CA ASN A 19 7.86 -5.75 12.95
C ASN A 19 8.67 -6.88 12.30
N THR A 20 8.09 -7.60 11.33
CA THR A 20 8.71 -8.73 10.64
C THR A 20 8.81 -8.54 9.12
N LEU A 21 8.03 -7.63 8.56
CA LEU A 21 7.95 -7.41 7.13
C LEU A 21 8.06 -5.90 6.82
N PRO A 22 8.99 -5.45 5.96
CA PRO A 22 9.06 -4.04 5.61
C PRO A 22 7.78 -3.58 4.90
N LYS A 23 7.35 -2.34 5.14
CA LYS A 23 6.10 -1.77 4.60
C LYS A 23 5.91 -2.02 3.09
N PRO A 24 6.92 -1.84 2.22
CA PRO A 24 6.77 -2.09 0.79
C PRO A 24 6.40 -3.53 0.43
N MET A 25 6.65 -4.48 1.34
CA MET A 25 6.36 -5.90 1.16
C MET A 25 4.98 -6.34 1.69
N LEU A 26 4.21 -5.42 2.29
CA LEU A 26 2.86 -5.75 2.76
C LEU A 26 1.96 -6.18 1.61
N PRO A 27 1.11 -7.22 1.79
CA PRO A 27 0.38 -7.83 0.69
C PRO A 27 -0.82 -6.98 0.25
N VAL A 28 -0.87 -6.70 -1.05
CA VAL A 28 -2.01 -6.10 -1.74
C VAL A 28 -2.35 -7.00 -2.93
N ALA A 29 -3.56 -7.52 -2.97
CA ALA A 29 -4.04 -8.43 -4.01
C ALA A 29 -3.08 -9.61 -4.28
N GLY A 30 -2.47 -10.16 -3.21
CA GLY A 30 -1.56 -11.30 -3.28
C GLY A 30 -0.11 -10.99 -3.68
N ARG A 31 0.25 -9.71 -3.86
CA ARG A 31 1.60 -9.24 -4.22
C ARG A 31 2.07 -8.11 -3.29
N PRO A 32 3.38 -7.86 -3.15
CA PRO A 32 3.88 -6.73 -2.40
C PRO A 32 3.37 -5.38 -2.89
N LEU A 33 3.09 -4.47 -1.97
CA LEU A 33 2.62 -3.12 -2.27
C LEU A 33 3.51 -2.38 -3.28
N VAL A 34 4.83 -2.43 -3.12
CA VAL A 34 5.80 -1.77 -4.01
C VAL A 34 5.76 -2.31 -5.44
N GLU A 35 5.41 -3.58 -5.63
CA GLU A 35 5.32 -4.20 -6.95
C GLU A 35 4.23 -3.53 -7.80
N HIS A 36 3.11 -3.15 -7.18
CA HIS A 36 2.05 -2.40 -7.87
C HIS A 36 2.55 -1.04 -8.40
N THR A 37 3.41 -0.35 -7.64
CA THR A 37 4.01 0.92 -8.07
C THR A 37 5.01 0.70 -9.21
N VAL A 38 5.86 -0.34 -9.11
CA VAL A 38 6.83 -0.70 -10.16
C VAL A 38 6.13 -1.07 -11.47
N GLU A 39 5.08 -1.93 -11.41
CA GLU A 39 4.30 -2.29 -12.59
C GLU A 39 3.58 -1.08 -13.21
N ALA A 40 2.96 -0.23 -12.36
CA ALA A 40 2.31 0.97 -12.85
C ALA A 40 3.30 1.92 -13.54
N ALA A 41 4.54 2.02 -13.05
CA ALA A 41 5.61 2.78 -13.69
C ALA A 41 5.99 2.18 -15.06
N ILE A 42 6.15 0.86 -15.14
CA ILE A 42 6.47 0.16 -16.40
C ILE A 42 5.34 0.35 -17.42
N ASP A 43 4.08 0.18 -17.01
CA ASP A 43 2.89 0.39 -17.84
C ASP A 43 2.74 1.84 -18.31
N ALA A 44 3.22 2.81 -17.51
CA ALA A 44 3.23 4.23 -17.88
C ALA A 44 4.40 4.62 -18.81
N GLY A 45 5.34 3.70 -19.08
CA GLY A 45 6.46 3.91 -20.01
C GLY A 45 7.81 4.12 -19.33
N ALA A 46 8.00 3.61 -18.10
CA ALA A 46 9.33 3.57 -17.49
C ALA A 46 10.27 2.67 -18.31
N THR A 47 11.41 3.21 -18.70
CA THR A 47 12.45 2.49 -19.46
C THR A 47 13.51 1.86 -18.55
N HIS A 48 13.65 2.38 -17.36
CA HIS A 48 14.55 1.92 -16.30
C HIS A 48 13.93 2.25 -14.95
N VAL A 49 13.88 1.31 -14.03
CA VAL A 49 13.34 1.50 -12.67
C VAL A 49 14.43 1.28 -11.64
N VAL A 50 14.65 2.28 -10.80
CA VAL A 50 15.56 2.23 -9.65
C VAL A 50 14.74 2.24 -8.37
N ILE A 51 14.82 1.17 -7.58
CA ILE A 51 14.15 1.10 -6.28
C ILE A 51 15.13 1.55 -5.18
N VAL A 52 14.77 2.63 -4.47
CA VAL A 52 15.56 3.07 -3.33
C VAL A 52 15.16 2.28 -2.10
N VAL A 53 16.11 1.53 -1.55
CA VAL A 53 15.92 0.65 -0.41
C VAL A 53 16.72 1.12 0.80
N GLY A 54 16.23 0.85 2.00
CA GLY A 54 16.87 1.19 3.26
C GLY A 54 17.01 -0.02 4.16
N TYR A 55 16.22 -0.01 5.20
CA TYR A 55 16.13 -1.09 6.18
C TYR A 55 15.59 -2.39 5.56
N GLU A 56 16.19 -3.54 5.92
CA GLU A 56 15.79 -4.90 5.46
C GLU A 56 15.68 -5.08 3.93
N SER A 57 16.60 -4.47 3.21
CA SER A 57 16.60 -4.45 1.73
C SER A 57 16.73 -5.82 1.05
N ALA A 58 17.21 -6.85 1.75
CA ALA A 58 17.38 -8.19 1.19
C ALA A 58 16.04 -8.77 0.70
N VAL A 59 15.00 -8.70 1.53
CA VAL A 59 13.67 -9.23 1.19
C VAL A 59 13.10 -8.59 -0.06
N LEU A 60 13.29 -7.28 -0.25
CA LEU A 60 12.90 -6.58 -1.46
C LEU A 60 13.70 -7.04 -2.68
N ARG A 61 15.03 -7.14 -2.55
CA ARG A 61 15.91 -7.51 -3.66
C ARG A 61 15.64 -8.93 -4.17
N ASP A 62 15.41 -9.85 -3.24
CA ASP A 62 15.16 -11.25 -3.56
C ASP A 62 13.78 -11.48 -4.20
N HIS A 63 12.86 -10.51 -4.02
CA HIS A 63 11.50 -10.62 -4.57
C HIS A 63 11.42 -10.29 -6.06
N PHE A 64 12.19 -9.29 -6.54
CA PHE A 64 12.07 -8.82 -7.93
C PHE A 64 12.84 -9.70 -8.90
N GLU A 65 12.11 -10.39 -9.80
CA GLU A 65 12.65 -11.14 -10.93
C GLU A 65 12.79 -10.26 -12.19
N VAL A 66 12.09 -9.11 -12.25
CA VAL A 66 12.17 -8.17 -13.35
C VAL A 66 13.44 -7.32 -13.26
N PRO A 67 13.99 -6.84 -14.38
CA PRO A 67 15.20 -6.03 -14.39
C PRO A 67 14.95 -4.66 -13.77
N VAL A 68 15.19 -4.54 -12.47
CA VAL A 68 15.22 -3.29 -11.71
C VAL A 68 16.59 -3.07 -11.11
N SER A 69 17.00 -1.82 -10.99
CA SER A 69 18.20 -1.44 -10.24
C SER A 69 17.83 -1.09 -8.80
N PHE A 70 18.78 -1.20 -7.89
CA PHE A 70 18.61 -0.87 -6.49
C PHE A 70 19.63 0.15 -6.03
N ALA A 71 19.16 1.26 -5.47
CA ALA A 71 19.99 2.23 -4.75
C ALA A 71 19.76 2.08 -3.25
N ARG A 72 20.81 2.24 -2.45
CA ARG A 72 20.70 2.13 -0.99
C ARG A 72 20.74 3.51 -0.35
N GLN A 73 19.72 3.83 0.44
CA GLN A 73 19.75 4.95 1.38
C GLN A 73 20.26 4.44 2.73
N PRO A 74 21.47 4.80 3.17
CA PRO A 74 22.07 4.27 4.39
C PRO A 74 21.36 4.76 5.66
N GLU A 75 20.97 6.04 5.66
CA GLU A 75 20.28 6.74 6.74
C GLU A 75 19.02 7.36 6.21
N GLN A 76 17.92 7.26 6.97
CA GLN A 76 16.62 7.81 6.56
C GLN A 76 16.57 9.32 6.86
N ARG A 77 17.16 10.11 5.97
CA ARG A 77 17.27 11.57 6.08
C ARG A 77 16.20 12.31 5.26
N GLY A 78 15.17 11.63 4.80
CA GLY A 78 14.07 12.20 4.03
C GLY A 78 14.00 11.70 2.59
N THR A 79 12.94 12.13 1.88
CA THR A 79 12.62 11.68 0.51
C THR A 79 13.57 12.27 -0.54
N GLY A 80 14.05 13.50 -0.35
CA GLY A 80 15.05 14.12 -1.23
C GLY A 80 16.40 13.39 -1.15
N ASP A 81 16.83 12.99 0.07
CA ASP A 81 18.03 12.20 0.28
C ASP A 81 17.90 10.79 -0.34
N ALA A 82 16.71 10.21 -0.28
CA ALA A 82 16.43 8.93 -0.94
C ALA A 82 16.63 9.03 -2.47
N VAL A 83 16.08 10.06 -3.13
CA VAL A 83 16.32 10.30 -4.57
C VAL A 83 17.80 10.57 -4.85
N ARG A 84 18.47 11.34 -4.01
CA ARG A 84 19.92 11.62 -4.15
C ARG A 84 20.74 10.32 -4.14
N SER A 85 20.35 9.34 -3.33
CA SER A 85 21.01 8.02 -3.29
C SER A 85 20.88 7.22 -4.59
N ALA A 86 19.90 7.55 -5.45
CA ALA A 86 19.67 6.89 -6.72
C ALA A 86 20.35 7.58 -7.92
N VAL A 87 20.94 8.78 -7.74
CA VAL A 87 21.48 9.59 -8.86
C VAL A 87 22.55 8.86 -9.66
N SER A 88 23.38 8.05 -9.02
CA SER A 88 24.42 7.26 -9.72
C SER A 88 23.86 6.21 -10.68
N GLU A 89 22.62 5.79 -10.48
CA GLU A 89 21.91 4.83 -11.32
C GLU A 89 21.10 5.51 -12.46
N LEU A 90 21.05 6.84 -12.46
CA LEU A 90 20.30 7.62 -13.46
C LEU A 90 21.22 8.20 -14.53
N SER A 91 20.74 8.24 -15.76
CA SER A 91 21.33 9.02 -16.84
C SER A 91 20.97 10.51 -16.67
N ARG A 92 21.68 11.39 -17.43
CA ARG A 92 21.38 12.84 -17.44
C ARG A 92 20.16 13.18 -18.30
N GLU A 93 19.04 12.52 -18.00
CA GLU A 93 17.76 12.67 -18.69
C GLU A 93 16.64 12.99 -17.70
N PRO A 94 15.47 13.46 -18.15
CA PRO A 94 14.31 13.59 -17.30
C PRO A 94 13.96 12.28 -16.60
N PHE A 95 13.46 12.38 -15.38
CA PHE A 95 13.14 11.21 -14.56
C PHE A 95 11.84 11.41 -13.77
N VAL A 96 11.20 10.29 -13.43
CA VAL A 96 10.02 10.25 -12.57
C VAL A 96 10.42 9.76 -11.19
N VAL A 97 9.79 10.31 -10.16
CA VAL A 97 9.89 9.80 -8.78
C VAL A 97 8.51 9.40 -8.31
N LEU A 98 8.38 8.19 -7.74
CA LEU A 98 7.15 7.67 -7.19
C LEU A 98 7.35 7.20 -5.75
N ASN A 99 6.39 7.49 -4.88
CA ASN A 99 6.34 6.86 -3.57
C ASN A 99 5.97 5.37 -3.73
N GLY A 100 6.83 4.48 -3.27
CA GLY A 100 6.66 3.02 -3.39
C GLY A 100 5.62 2.42 -2.43
N ASP A 101 5.00 3.25 -1.63
CA ASP A 101 3.94 2.90 -0.68
C ASP A 101 2.57 3.51 -1.06
N ALA A 102 2.44 4.02 -2.29
CA ALA A 102 1.20 4.55 -2.83
C ALA A 102 0.71 3.74 -4.04
N LEU A 103 -0.60 3.70 -4.21
CA LEU A 103 -1.25 3.17 -5.40
C LEU A 103 -1.69 4.32 -6.29
N TYR A 104 -1.44 4.17 -7.57
CA TYR A 104 -1.75 5.15 -8.61
C TYR A 104 -2.67 4.54 -9.66
N ASP A 105 -3.65 5.27 -10.18
CA ASP A 105 -4.36 4.84 -11.37
C ASP A 105 -3.46 4.96 -12.61
N ARG A 106 -3.58 3.98 -13.51
CA ARG A 106 -2.67 3.83 -14.66
C ARG A 106 -2.79 4.95 -15.69
N ALA A 107 -4.00 5.51 -15.87
CA ALA A 107 -4.23 6.54 -16.88
C ALA A 107 -3.59 7.86 -16.47
N SER A 108 -3.85 8.31 -15.23
CA SER A 108 -3.25 9.54 -14.69
C SER A 108 -1.73 9.44 -14.56
N LEU A 109 -1.21 8.24 -14.21
CA LEU A 109 0.23 8.04 -14.16
C LEU A 109 0.88 8.16 -15.56
N ARG A 110 0.25 7.61 -16.59
CA ARG A 110 0.72 7.77 -17.98
C ARG A 110 0.72 9.24 -18.40
N GLU A 111 -0.33 9.98 -18.08
CA GLU A 111 -0.40 11.43 -18.33
C GLU A 111 0.76 12.18 -17.66
N LEU A 112 1.13 11.79 -16.41
CA LEU A 112 2.28 12.37 -15.72
C LEU A 112 3.59 12.16 -16.50
N TYR A 113 3.81 10.97 -17.07
CA TYR A 113 4.99 10.65 -17.86
C TYR A 113 5.06 11.44 -19.18
N GLU A 114 3.91 11.80 -19.75
CA GLU A 114 3.81 12.50 -21.02
C GLU A 114 3.82 14.04 -20.87
N THR A 115 3.45 14.56 -19.68
CA THR A 115 3.23 16.00 -19.49
C THR A 115 4.54 16.81 -19.39
N GLY A 116 5.71 16.20 -19.12
CA GLY A 116 6.98 16.90 -18.86
C GLY A 116 7.11 17.30 -17.39
N PRO A 117 7.69 18.45 -17.00
CA PRO A 117 7.76 18.82 -15.60
C PRO A 117 6.37 18.91 -14.97
N ALA A 118 6.07 17.95 -14.09
CA ALA A 118 4.73 17.78 -13.54
C ALA A 118 4.76 17.19 -12.13
N VAL A 119 3.71 17.39 -11.39
CA VAL A 119 3.45 16.73 -10.10
C VAL A 119 2.05 16.15 -10.10
N GLY A 120 1.93 14.91 -9.63
CA GLY A 120 0.64 14.27 -9.42
C GLY A 120 -0.13 14.97 -8.30
N SER A 121 -1.39 15.24 -8.53
CA SER A 121 -2.28 15.92 -7.59
C SER A 121 -3.55 15.14 -7.35
N TYR A 122 -4.12 15.29 -6.16
CA TYR A 122 -5.39 14.65 -5.78
C TYR A 122 -6.15 15.56 -4.81
N ARG A 123 -7.50 15.58 -4.87
CA ARG A 123 -8.31 16.34 -3.92
C ARG A 123 -8.71 15.48 -2.73
N VAL A 124 -8.49 16.03 -1.54
CA VAL A 124 -8.84 15.37 -0.27
C VAL A 124 -9.62 16.32 0.64
N SER A 125 -10.37 15.77 1.58
CA SER A 125 -11.11 16.57 2.58
C SER A 125 -10.26 16.95 3.81
N ASN A 126 -9.06 16.38 3.96
CA ASN A 126 -8.13 16.62 5.08
C ASN A 126 -6.72 16.94 4.56
N PRO A 127 -6.54 18.03 3.81
CA PRO A 127 -5.29 18.37 3.14
C PRO A 127 -4.13 18.68 4.09
N GLU A 128 -4.41 19.05 5.35
CA GLU A 128 -3.41 19.31 6.40
C GLU A 128 -2.52 18.11 6.74
N ALA A 129 -2.92 16.91 6.32
CA ALA A 129 -2.12 15.70 6.52
C ALA A 129 -1.01 15.51 5.48
N TYR A 130 -0.99 16.32 4.41
CA TYR A 130 -0.18 16.13 3.20
C TYR A 130 0.58 17.41 2.80
N GLY A 131 1.43 17.28 1.80
CA GLY A 131 1.96 18.43 1.07
C GLY A 131 0.88 19.04 0.17
N VAL A 132 0.50 20.29 0.42
CA VAL A 132 -0.58 20.98 -0.28
C VAL A 132 -0.02 21.85 -1.39
N LEU A 133 -0.56 21.70 -2.61
CA LEU A 133 -0.12 22.45 -3.78
C LEU A 133 -0.76 23.84 -3.82
N ARG A 134 0.05 24.83 -4.20
CA ARG A 134 -0.40 26.14 -4.64
C ARG A 134 -0.38 26.16 -6.16
N THR A 135 -1.47 26.60 -6.77
CA THR A 135 -1.60 26.66 -8.23
C THR A 135 -2.04 28.05 -8.68
N ASP A 136 -1.59 28.43 -9.88
CA ASP A 136 -2.10 29.57 -10.62
C ASP A 136 -2.46 29.08 -12.03
N GLY A 137 -3.76 28.95 -12.29
CA GLY A 137 -4.27 28.30 -13.50
C GLY A 137 -3.82 26.83 -13.59
N ASP A 138 -3.13 26.50 -14.66
CA ASP A 138 -2.58 25.17 -14.97
C ASP A 138 -1.12 24.99 -14.49
N ARG A 139 -0.62 25.91 -13.67
CA ARG A 139 0.75 25.87 -13.16
C ARG A 139 0.77 25.70 -11.64
N VAL A 140 1.65 24.83 -11.16
CA VAL A 140 2.01 24.75 -9.75
C VAL A 140 3.03 25.83 -9.42
N THR A 141 2.73 26.65 -8.42
CA THR A 141 3.57 27.77 -7.96
C THR A 141 4.33 27.44 -6.69
N GLY A 142 3.97 26.36 -6.02
CA GLY A 142 4.65 25.90 -4.83
C GLY A 142 3.92 24.78 -4.10
N VAL A 143 4.55 24.28 -3.04
CA VAL A 143 4.01 23.26 -2.14
C VAL A 143 4.26 23.67 -0.69
N VAL A 144 3.29 23.41 0.17
CA VAL A 144 3.41 23.63 1.62
C VAL A 144 3.19 22.31 2.34
N GLU A 145 4.20 21.85 3.04
CA GLU A 145 4.15 20.55 3.73
C GLU A 145 3.36 20.66 5.03
N LYS A 146 2.27 19.86 5.13
CA LYS A 146 1.39 19.75 6.30
C LYS A 146 1.02 21.10 6.95
N PRO A 147 0.46 22.04 6.19
CA PRO A 147 0.11 23.33 6.72
C PRO A 147 -1.03 23.25 7.74
N ALA A 148 -0.94 24.05 8.82
CA ALA A 148 -2.05 24.18 9.77
C ALA A 148 -3.29 24.83 9.11
N GLU A 149 -3.06 25.72 8.14
CA GLU A 149 -4.08 26.35 7.31
C GLU A 149 -3.79 26.02 5.83
N PRO A 150 -4.43 24.96 5.27
CA PRO A 150 -4.18 24.54 3.91
C PRO A 150 -4.61 25.60 2.87
N PRO A 151 -3.75 25.96 1.91
CA PRO A 151 -4.09 26.93 0.86
C PRO A 151 -5.10 26.38 -0.17
N SER A 152 -5.28 25.06 -0.24
CA SER A 152 -6.22 24.39 -1.13
C SER A 152 -6.54 22.99 -0.63
N GLU A 153 -7.47 22.29 -1.29
CA GLU A 153 -7.74 20.85 -1.10
C GLU A 153 -6.87 19.97 -2.00
N LEU A 154 -6.01 20.58 -2.83
CA LEU A 154 -5.20 19.86 -3.80
C LEU A 154 -3.86 19.46 -3.19
N ILE A 155 -3.67 18.16 -2.99
CA ILE A 155 -2.46 17.63 -2.40
C ILE A 155 -1.50 17.05 -3.44
N ASN A 156 -0.24 16.95 -3.08
CA ASN A 156 0.80 16.24 -3.77
C ASN A 156 0.69 14.73 -3.52
N THR A 157 0.61 13.94 -4.57
CA THR A 157 0.44 12.48 -4.50
C THR A 157 1.74 11.69 -4.29
N GLY A 158 2.89 12.37 -4.24
CA GLY A 158 4.18 11.68 -4.21
C GLY A 158 4.61 11.11 -5.57
N ALA A 159 4.04 11.62 -6.65
CA ALA A 159 4.42 11.32 -8.03
C ALA A 159 4.93 12.59 -8.72
N TYR A 160 6.16 12.56 -9.25
CA TYR A 160 6.81 13.73 -9.84
C TYR A 160 7.48 13.36 -11.16
N ALA A 161 7.32 14.20 -12.18
CA ALA A 161 8.12 14.16 -13.40
C ALA A 161 9.07 15.36 -13.39
N PHE A 162 10.35 15.11 -13.22
CA PHE A 162 11.38 16.12 -13.12
C PHE A 162 12.19 16.26 -14.40
N PRO A 163 12.64 17.48 -14.76
CA PRO A 163 13.61 17.67 -15.82
C PRO A 163 14.99 17.15 -15.40
N ALA A 164 15.86 16.84 -16.35
CA ALA A 164 17.22 16.36 -16.10
C ALA A 164 18.03 17.26 -15.13
N ALA A 165 17.81 18.58 -15.20
CA ALA A 165 18.45 19.56 -14.33
C ALA A 165 18.16 19.33 -12.83
N ALA A 166 17.02 18.70 -12.51
CA ALA A 166 16.62 18.45 -11.12
C ALA A 166 17.57 17.50 -10.37
N GLN A 167 18.37 16.69 -11.07
CA GLN A 167 19.42 15.91 -10.43
C GLN A 167 20.44 16.81 -9.71
N GLY A 168 20.72 18.01 -10.23
CA GLY A 168 21.57 19.01 -9.59
C GLY A 168 20.88 19.82 -8.47
N TRP A 169 19.55 19.68 -8.32
CA TRP A 169 18.78 20.37 -7.29
C TRP A 169 18.58 19.55 -6.01
N LEU A 170 18.98 18.28 -6.00
CA LEU A 170 18.86 17.38 -4.86
C LEU A 170 19.76 17.76 -3.67
N ASP A 171 20.69 18.68 -3.84
CA ASP A 171 21.48 19.28 -2.76
C ASP A 171 20.69 20.43 -2.09
N VAL A 172 19.52 20.09 -1.54
CA VAL A 172 18.72 20.96 -0.69
C VAL A 172 19.10 20.75 0.78
N GLY A 173 18.98 21.80 1.59
CA GLY A 173 19.22 21.72 3.03
C GLY A 173 18.17 20.87 3.75
N GLU A 174 18.39 20.65 5.03
CA GLU A 174 17.39 20.05 5.91
C GLU A 174 16.25 21.06 6.16
N SER A 175 15.02 20.57 6.09
CA SER A 175 13.82 21.33 6.44
C SER A 175 13.77 21.60 7.96
N GLU A 176 12.81 22.43 8.41
CA GLU A 176 12.54 22.64 9.85
C GLU A 176 12.27 21.34 10.63
N ARG A 177 11.92 20.26 9.92
CA ARG A 177 11.71 18.91 10.49
C ARG A 177 12.99 18.07 10.57
N GLY A 178 14.14 18.62 10.12
CA GLY A 178 15.42 17.91 10.09
C GLY A 178 15.51 16.85 8.97
N GLU A 179 14.69 16.96 7.91
CA GLU A 179 14.67 16.05 6.78
C GLU A 179 15.02 16.77 5.47
N VAL A 180 15.70 16.09 4.57
CA VAL A 180 15.90 16.52 3.18
C VAL A 180 14.69 16.09 2.37
N GLU A 181 13.82 17.04 2.03
CA GLU A 181 12.52 16.75 1.47
C GLU A 181 12.47 16.90 -0.05
N LEU A 182 11.74 16.00 -0.72
CA LEU A 182 11.52 16.10 -2.17
C LEU A 182 10.59 17.26 -2.52
N THR A 183 9.78 17.72 -1.58
CA THR A 183 8.96 18.94 -1.74
C THR A 183 9.79 20.19 -1.89
N ASP A 184 11.00 20.28 -1.30
CA ASP A 184 11.91 21.41 -1.51
C ASP A 184 12.52 21.38 -2.92
N VAL A 185 12.77 20.18 -3.47
CA VAL A 185 13.16 20.00 -4.87
C VAL A 185 12.03 20.40 -5.81
N LEU A 186 10.78 20.04 -5.47
CA LEU A 186 9.59 20.50 -6.23
C LEU A 186 9.43 22.01 -6.18
N GLN A 187 9.63 22.64 -5.03
CA GLN A 187 9.59 24.11 -4.90
C GLN A 187 10.62 24.76 -5.83
N ARG A 188 11.86 24.26 -5.85
CA ARG A 188 12.90 24.72 -6.77
C ARG A 188 12.52 24.48 -8.24
N ALA A 189 11.86 23.34 -8.54
CA ALA A 189 11.37 23.08 -9.90
C ALA A 189 10.30 24.07 -10.33
N CYS A 190 9.40 24.50 -9.45
CA CYS A 190 8.39 25.53 -9.73
C CYS A 190 8.99 26.90 -10.03
N GLU A 191 10.17 27.22 -9.48
CA GLU A 191 10.92 28.45 -9.74
C GLU A 191 11.66 28.42 -11.09
N GLN A 192 12.13 27.25 -11.51
CA GLN A 192 13.00 27.08 -12.68
C GLN A 192 12.26 26.59 -13.92
N ALA A 193 11.06 26.03 -13.78
CA ALA A 193 10.28 25.45 -14.87
C ALA A 193 8.77 25.65 -14.66
N ALA A 194 7.99 25.52 -15.73
CA ALA A 194 6.53 25.48 -15.64
C ALA A 194 6.10 24.06 -15.24
N VAL A 195 5.95 23.82 -13.93
CA VAL A 195 5.46 22.54 -13.41
C VAL A 195 3.93 22.50 -13.51
N ARG A 196 3.38 21.43 -14.08
CA ARG A 196 1.93 21.24 -14.22
C ARG A 196 1.38 20.28 -13.17
N PRO A 197 0.18 20.53 -12.61
CA PRO A 197 -0.51 19.54 -11.81
C PRO A 197 -1.17 18.52 -12.73
N VAL A 198 -0.92 17.24 -12.54
CA VAL A 198 -1.65 16.14 -13.18
C VAL A 198 -2.64 15.58 -12.17
N SER A 199 -3.92 15.68 -12.48
CA SER A 199 -5.00 15.25 -11.57
C SER A 199 -5.22 13.75 -11.64
N PHE A 200 -4.94 13.04 -10.56
CA PHE A 200 -5.21 11.60 -10.47
C PHE A 200 -6.70 11.34 -10.25
N GLN A 201 -7.26 10.38 -10.99
CA GLN A 201 -8.65 9.96 -10.82
C GLN A 201 -8.81 9.07 -9.58
N ARG A 202 -7.78 8.30 -9.26
CA ARG A 202 -7.71 7.48 -8.06
C ARG A 202 -6.28 7.39 -7.55
N TRP A 203 -6.12 7.63 -6.27
CA TRP A 203 -4.84 7.57 -5.58
C TRP A 203 -5.06 7.10 -4.14
N LEU A 204 -4.08 6.39 -3.57
CA LEU A 204 -4.13 5.94 -2.19
C LEU A 204 -2.71 5.86 -1.60
N ASP A 205 -2.44 6.61 -0.54
CA ASP A 205 -1.29 6.40 0.34
C ASP A 205 -1.59 5.27 1.33
N VAL A 206 -0.80 4.20 1.33
CA VAL A 206 -0.97 3.06 2.24
C VAL A 206 -0.08 3.27 3.45
N GLY A 207 -0.38 4.25 4.28
CA GLY A 207 0.41 4.64 5.45
C GLY A 207 0.00 3.97 6.75
N ARG A 208 -1.19 3.33 6.81
CA ARG A 208 -1.78 2.76 8.03
C ARG A 208 -2.49 1.44 7.75
N PRO A 209 -2.69 0.56 8.76
CA PRO A 209 -3.29 -0.77 8.54
C PRO A 209 -4.66 -0.76 7.87
N TRP A 210 -5.51 0.22 8.15
CA TRP A 210 -6.83 0.31 7.50
C TRP A 210 -6.77 0.78 6.05
N GLU A 211 -5.73 1.50 5.65
CA GLU A 211 -5.47 1.85 4.27
C GLU A 211 -5.01 0.62 3.45
N LEU A 212 -4.39 -0.37 4.12
CA LEU A 212 -4.11 -1.67 3.49
C LEU A 212 -5.39 -2.42 3.11
N LEU A 213 -6.48 -2.32 3.90
CA LEU A 213 -7.79 -2.85 3.50
C LEU A 213 -8.31 -2.11 2.26
N ALA A 214 -8.24 -0.77 2.24
CA ALA A 214 -8.65 0.04 1.09
C ALA A 214 -7.83 -0.29 -0.17
N ALA A 215 -6.52 -0.56 -0.03
CA ALA A 215 -5.68 -1.01 -1.13
C ALA A 215 -6.15 -2.34 -1.71
N ASN A 216 -6.57 -3.27 -0.86
CA ASN A 216 -7.10 -4.56 -1.28
C ASN A 216 -8.51 -4.47 -1.88
N GLU A 217 -9.37 -3.61 -1.33
CA GLU A 217 -10.68 -3.26 -1.92
C GLU A 217 -10.54 -2.65 -3.32
N TRP A 218 -9.42 -1.96 -3.57
CA TRP A 218 -9.11 -1.45 -4.90
C TRP A 218 -8.58 -2.53 -5.84
N LYS A 219 -7.57 -3.30 -5.41
CA LYS A 219 -6.76 -4.13 -6.32
C LYS A 219 -7.29 -5.55 -6.54
N LEU A 220 -8.02 -6.12 -5.58
CA LEU A 220 -8.58 -7.46 -5.75
C LEU A 220 -9.60 -7.57 -6.90
N PRO A 221 -10.52 -6.60 -7.11
CA PRO A 221 -11.43 -6.64 -8.25
C PRO A 221 -10.76 -6.56 -9.62
N GLU A 222 -9.51 -6.04 -9.67
CA GLU A 222 -8.73 -5.92 -10.92
C GLU A 222 -8.07 -7.26 -11.33
N LEU A 223 -8.11 -8.29 -10.47
CA LEU A 223 -7.53 -9.59 -10.78
C LEU A 223 -8.41 -10.40 -11.73
N ASP A 224 -7.76 -11.19 -12.57
CA ASP A 224 -8.44 -12.26 -13.31
C ASP A 224 -8.66 -13.46 -12.38
N GLY A 225 -9.90 -13.91 -12.25
CA GLY A 225 -10.24 -15.10 -11.46
C GLY A 225 -9.53 -16.34 -12.02
N ARG A 226 -8.88 -17.12 -11.15
CA ARG A 226 -8.18 -18.36 -11.55
C ARG A 226 -8.20 -19.39 -10.42
N ARG A 227 -8.27 -20.68 -10.79
CA ARG A 227 -8.30 -21.81 -9.86
C ARG A 227 -7.15 -22.76 -10.23
N ARG A 228 -6.01 -22.59 -9.56
CA ARG A 228 -4.80 -23.43 -9.74
C ARG A 228 -4.60 -24.42 -8.60
N GLY A 229 -5.31 -24.26 -7.47
CA GLY A 229 -5.37 -25.15 -6.33
C GLY A 229 -6.50 -26.17 -6.45
N GLU A 230 -6.69 -26.95 -5.40
CA GLU A 230 -7.76 -27.95 -5.28
C GLU A 230 -9.04 -27.30 -4.75
N VAL A 231 -10.12 -27.38 -5.50
CA VAL A 231 -11.44 -26.85 -5.13
C VAL A 231 -12.43 -28.01 -5.17
N SER A 232 -13.08 -28.28 -4.02
CA SER A 232 -14.14 -29.30 -3.94
C SER A 232 -15.32 -28.95 -4.84
N ASP A 233 -15.94 -29.94 -5.44
CA ASP A 233 -17.19 -29.77 -6.21
C ASP A 233 -18.37 -29.27 -5.35
N ASP A 234 -18.32 -29.52 -4.03
CA ASP A 234 -19.31 -29.03 -3.06
C ASP A 234 -18.96 -27.62 -2.51
N ALA A 235 -17.94 -26.95 -3.03
CA ALA A 235 -17.64 -25.58 -2.71
C ALA A 235 -18.30 -24.60 -3.71
N HIS A 236 -18.77 -23.45 -3.23
CA HIS A 236 -19.38 -22.42 -4.06
C HIS A 236 -18.47 -21.18 -4.12
N LEU A 237 -17.99 -20.84 -5.33
CA LEU A 237 -17.13 -19.68 -5.58
C LEU A 237 -17.83 -18.75 -6.56
N ASP A 238 -18.14 -17.55 -6.11
CA ASP A 238 -18.79 -16.49 -6.89
C ASP A 238 -17.91 -15.23 -6.99
N GLY A 239 -18.03 -14.52 -8.13
CA GLY A 239 -17.23 -13.31 -8.41
C GLY A 239 -15.74 -13.63 -8.71
N THR A 240 -14.89 -12.62 -8.54
CA THR A 240 -13.44 -12.74 -8.78
C THR A 240 -12.79 -13.50 -7.64
N VAL A 241 -12.41 -14.78 -7.86
CA VAL A 241 -11.72 -15.61 -6.88
C VAL A 241 -10.44 -16.17 -7.50
N VAL A 242 -9.32 -15.89 -6.86
CA VAL A 242 -8.01 -16.49 -7.18
C VAL A 242 -7.70 -17.57 -6.16
N VAL A 243 -7.41 -18.80 -6.64
CA VAL A 243 -6.93 -19.92 -5.82
C VAL A 243 -5.58 -20.35 -6.36
N GLU A 244 -4.54 -20.14 -5.57
CA GLU A 244 -3.14 -20.39 -5.98
C GLU A 244 -2.75 -21.89 -5.85
N PRO A 245 -1.65 -22.31 -6.48
CA PRO A 245 -1.17 -23.70 -6.39
C PRO A 245 -0.97 -24.17 -4.95
N GLY A 246 -1.33 -25.42 -4.68
CA GLY A 246 -1.27 -26.05 -3.35
C GLY A 246 -2.39 -25.62 -2.40
N ALA A 247 -3.14 -24.56 -2.72
CA ALA A 247 -4.29 -24.18 -1.90
C ALA A 247 -5.42 -25.21 -2.02
N THR A 248 -6.14 -25.45 -0.91
CA THR A 248 -7.25 -26.41 -0.82
C THR A 248 -8.51 -25.72 -0.33
N VAL A 249 -9.58 -25.77 -1.12
CA VAL A 249 -10.92 -25.31 -0.76
C VAL A 249 -11.82 -26.54 -0.54
N ARG A 250 -12.23 -26.77 0.70
CA ARG A 250 -12.90 -28.00 1.16
C ARG A 250 -14.42 -27.94 0.92
N PRO A 251 -15.13 -29.10 1.07
CA PRO A 251 -16.58 -29.16 0.91
C PRO A 251 -17.34 -28.15 1.78
N GLY A 252 -18.44 -27.62 1.25
CA GLY A 252 -19.33 -26.68 1.92
C GLY A 252 -18.79 -25.27 2.12
N VAL A 253 -17.61 -24.96 1.56
CA VAL A 253 -17.06 -23.59 1.59
C VAL A 253 -17.82 -22.72 0.61
N VAL A 254 -18.15 -21.50 1.06
CA VAL A 254 -18.69 -20.44 0.21
C VAL A 254 -17.69 -19.29 0.15
N ILE A 255 -17.31 -18.88 -1.07
CA ILE A 255 -16.46 -17.70 -1.29
C ILE A 255 -17.20 -16.71 -2.20
N GLU A 256 -17.56 -15.56 -1.66
CA GLU A 256 -18.08 -14.41 -2.42
C GLU A 256 -16.95 -13.39 -2.62
N GLY A 257 -16.35 -13.39 -3.81
CA GLY A 257 -15.22 -12.51 -4.15
C GLY A 257 -15.56 -11.01 -4.11
N PRO A 258 -14.53 -10.15 -4.30
CA PRO A 258 -13.20 -10.51 -4.73
C PRO A 258 -12.35 -11.14 -3.63
N ALA A 259 -11.72 -12.27 -3.88
CA ALA A 259 -10.91 -12.99 -2.90
C ALA A 259 -9.63 -13.57 -3.51
N TYR A 260 -8.57 -13.58 -2.72
CA TYR A 260 -7.30 -14.21 -3.05
C TYR A 260 -6.96 -15.26 -2.00
N ILE A 261 -6.85 -16.52 -2.45
CA ILE A 261 -6.46 -17.67 -1.64
C ILE A 261 -5.03 -18.05 -2.04
N GLY A 262 -4.09 -17.73 -1.17
CA GLY A 262 -2.65 -17.87 -1.40
C GLY A 262 -2.18 -19.32 -1.50
N ARG A 263 -0.95 -19.48 -1.94
CA ARG A 263 -0.29 -20.79 -2.07
C ARG A 263 -0.37 -21.58 -0.76
N ASP A 264 -0.68 -22.88 -0.88
CA ASP A 264 -0.73 -23.81 0.25
C ASP A 264 -1.72 -23.43 1.38
N ALA A 265 -2.62 -22.49 1.13
CA ALA A 265 -3.67 -22.10 2.07
C ALA A 265 -4.77 -23.18 2.13
N SER A 266 -5.40 -23.35 3.29
CA SER A 266 -6.48 -24.31 3.50
C SER A 266 -7.74 -23.60 4.00
N VAL A 267 -8.87 -23.78 3.27
CA VAL A 267 -10.16 -23.16 3.61
C VAL A 267 -11.22 -24.23 3.84
N GLY A 268 -11.88 -24.19 4.99
CA GLY A 268 -13.01 -25.06 5.33
C GLY A 268 -12.68 -26.26 6.21
N PRO A 269 -13.64 -27.21 6.36
CA PRO A 269 -14.94 -27.24 5.67
C PRO A 269 -15.96 -26.20 6.20
N ASN A 270 -17.03 -25.95 5.41
CA ASN A 270 -18.15 -25.07 5.80
C ASN A 270 -17.71 -23.68 6.26
N ALA A 271 -16.63 -23.12 5.70
CA ALA A 271 -16.19 -21.76 5.95
C ALA A 271 -16.88 -20.78 4.98
N TYR A 272 -17.00 -19.51 5.41
CA TYR A 272 -17.55 -18.44 4.59
C TYR A 272 -16.52 -17.32 4.43
N VAL A 273 -16.11 -17.05 3.19
CA VAL A 273 -15.16 -15.97 2.85
C VAL A 273 -15.86 -14.98 1.95
N ARG A 274 -15.82 -13.68 2.30
CA ARG A 274 -16.50 -12.67 1.50
C ARG A 274 -15.84 -11.29 1.53
N GLY A 275 -16.23 -10.47 0.54
CA GLY A 275 -15.64 -9.14 0.36
C GLY A 275 -14.17 -9.21 -0.03
N ALA A 276 -13.51 -8.06 -0.09
CA ALA A 276 -12.11 -7.95 -0.50
C ALA A 276 -11.17 -8.64 0.50
N THR A 277 -11.07 -9.98 0.42
CA THR A 277 -10.36 -10.81 1.38
C THR A 277 -9.11 -11.46 0.78
N ILE A 278 -7.99 -11.31 1.49
CA ILE A 278 -6.76 -12.05 1.23
C ILE A 278 -6.55 -13.09 2.32
N LEU A 279 -6.36 -14.34 1.90
CA LEU A 279 -5.75 -15.40 2.69
C LEU A 279 -4.35 -15.62 2.13
N GLY A 280 -3.32 -15.19 2.86
CA GLY A 280 -1.92 -15.29 2.44
C GLY A 280 -1.44 -16.75 2.33
N PRO A 281 -0.20 -16.97 1.90
CA PRO A 281 0.36 -18.32 1.83
C PRO A 281 0.30 -19.05 3.17
N ASP A 282 0.14 -20.37 3.16
CA ASP A 282 0.15 -21.25 4.34
C ASP A 282 -0.94 -20.90 5.39
N THR A 283 -1.94 -20.08 5.05
CA THR A 283 -3.02 -19.74 5.99
C THR A 283 -4.01 -20.87 6.17
N LYS A 284 -4.64 -20.90 7.34
CA LYS A 284 -5.69 -21.87 7.65
C LYS A 284 -6.95 -21.15 8.14
N VAL A 285 -8.02 -21.25 7.35
CA VAL A 285 -9.38 -20.87 7.73
C VAL A 285 -10.17 -22.17 7.92
N GLY A 286 -10.48 -22.53 9.15
CA GLY A 286 -11.02 -23.84 9.47
C GLY A 286 -12.54 -23.92 9.47
N HIS A 287 -13.07 -24.94 10.21
CA HIS A 287 -14.49 -25.28 10.22
C HIS A 287 -15.37 -24.16 10.75
N SER A 288 -16.40 -23.81 9.97
CA SER A 288 -17.43 -22.80 10.33
C SER A 288 -16.83 -21.46 10.77
N VAL A 289 -15.79 -21.03 10.07
CA VAL A 289 -15.19 -19.71 10.24
C VAL A 289 -15.71 -18.77 9.15
N GLU A 290 -16.07 -17.55 9.54
CA GLU A 290 -16.35 -16.48 8.60
C GLU A 290 -15.19 -15.47 8.58
N VAL A 291 -14.68 -15.18 7.37
CA VAL A 291 -13.69 -14.11 7.12
C VAL A 291 -14.28 -13.13 6.12
N LYS A 292 -14.34 -11.86 6.51
CA LYS A 292 -14.94 -10.81 5.71
C LYS A 292 -14.00 -9.62 5.56
N ASN A 293 -13.75 -9.20 4.29
CA ASN A 293 -13.03 -7.96 3.98
C ASN A 293 -11.74 -7.77 4.81
N SER A 294 -10.89 -8.79 4.83
CA SER A 294 -9.74 -8.88 5.73
C SER A 294 -8.46 -9.28 5.01
N VAL A 295 -7.34 -8.85 5.55
CA VAL A 295 -6.01 -9.29 5.14
C VAL A 295 -5.48 -10.24 6.19
N VAL A 296 -5.37 -11.52 5.84
CA VAL A 296 -4.81 -12.58 6.68
C VAL A 296 -3.46 -12.97 6.10
N MET A 297 -2.37 -12.62 6.78
CA MET A 297 -1.01 -12.81 6.26
C MET A 297 -0.54 -14.26 6.43
N ARG A 298 0.63 -14.55 5.85
CA ARG A 298 1.26 -15.88 5.81
C ARG A 298 1.19 -16.63 7.15
N GLY A 299 0.89 -17.93 7.09
CA GLY A 299 0.96 -18.84 8.22
C GLY A 299 -0.08 -18.64 9.33
N THR A 300 -0.98 -17.66 9.15
CA THR A 300 -2.01 -17.34 10.14
C THR A 300 -3.12 -18.38 10.14
N SER A 301 -3.58 -18.75 11.33
CA SER A 301 -4.63 -19.77 11.55
C SER A 301 -5.83 -19.18 12.29
N VAL A 302 -7.02 -19.32 11.69
CA VAL A 302 -8.33 -19.08 12.29
C VAL A 302 -9.07 -20.42 12.24
N GLY A 303 -8.93 -21.24 13.29
CA GLY A 303 -9.18 -22.67 13.20
C GLY A 303 -10.65 -23.10 13.27
N HIS A 304 -11.48 -22.47 14.11
CA HIS A 304 -12.80 -23.00 14.45
C HIS A 304 -13.78 -21.91 14.87
N LEU A 305 -15.03 -21.96 14.36
CA LEU A 305 -16.22 -21.28 14.88
C LEU A 305 -15.98 -19.78 15.18
N SER A 306 -15.25 -19.08 14.31
CA SER A 306 -14.78 -17.74 14.56
C SER A 306 -15.30 -16.76 13.51
N TYR A 307 -15.38 -15.47 13.88
CA TYR A 307 -15.68 -14.39 12.95
C TYR A 307 -14.53 -13.38 12.92
N VAL A 308 -14.04 -13.07 11.70
CA VAL A 308 -13.01 -12.06 11.43
C VAL A 308 -13.51 -11.11 10.36
N GLY A 309 -13.82 -9.90 10.75
CA GLY A 309 -14.33 -8.88 9.82
C GLY A 309 -13.50 -7.62 9.80
N ASP A 310 -13.25 -7.07 8.59
CA ASP A 310 -12.60 -5.79 8.35
C ASP A 310 -11.27 -5.62 9.14
N SER A 311 -10.45 -6.69 9.14
CA SER A 311 -9.29 -6.85 10.02
C SER A 311 -7.99 -7.09 9.24
N VAL A 312 -6.86 -6.82 9.89
CA VAL A 312 -5.53 -7.14 9.36
C VAL A 312 -4.80 -8.02 10.38
N LEU A 313 -4.58 -9.28 10.02
CA LEU A 313 -3.85 -10.25 10.82
C LEU A 313 -2.46 -10.42 10.23
N GLY A 314 -1.44 -10.13 11.03
CA GLY A 314 -0.03 -10.29 10.69
C GLY A 314 0.35 -11.75 10.49
N GLU A 315 1.65 -12.01 10.27
CA GLU A 315 2.15 -13.36 10.02
C GLU A 315 2.05 -14.26 11.27
N ASN A 316 1.74 -15.54 11.06
CA ASN A 316 1.72 -16.57 12.10
C ASN A 316 0.78 -16.27 13.30
N VAL A 317 -0.25 -15.46 13.09
CA VAL A 317 -1.30 -15.23 14.10
C VAL A 317 -2.11 -16.52 14.30
N ASN A 318 -2.48 -16.83 15.53
CA ASN A 318 -3.33 -17.97 15.83
C ASN A 318 -4.53 -17.57 16.69
N PHE A 319 -5.73 -17.66 16.11
CA PHE A 319 -6.98 -17.42 16.83
C PHE A 319 -7.52 -18.70 17.43
N GLY A 320 -7.73 -18.68 18.76
CA GLY A 320 -8.43 -19.74 19.47
C GLY A 320 -9.87 -19.91 19.00
N ALA A 321 -10.42 -21.09 19.20
CA ALA A 321 -11.80 -21.41 18.80
C ALA A 321 -12.82 -20.43 19.41
N GLY A 322 -13.81 -20.01 18.62
CA GLY A 322 -14.84 -19.09 19.06
C GLY A 322 -14.36 -17.62 19.20
N THR A 323 -13.25 -17.26 18.57
CA THR A 323 -12.82 -15.84 18.54
C THR A 323 -13.76 -15.03 17.66
N VAL A 324 -14.32 -13.93 18.21
CA VAL A 324 -15.25 -13.04 17.52
C VAL A 324 -14.75 -11.62 17.51
N VAL A 325 -14.44 -11.08 16.33
CA VAL A 325 -13.93 -9.71 16.18
C VAL A 325 -15.07 -8.73 15.94
N ALA A 326 -15.33 -7.84 16.90
CA ALA A 326 -16.26 -6.74 16.70
C ALA A 326 -15.69 -5.71 15.70
N ASN A 327 -16.46 -5.38 14.65
CA ASN A 327 -16.01 -4.49 13.58
C ASN A 327 -16.96 -3.33 13.27
N LEU A 328 -18.05 -3.21 14.02
CA LEU A 328 -19.05 -2.16 13.84
C LEU A 328 -19.43 -1.55 15.19
N ARG A 329 -19.48 -0.23 15.24
CA ARG A 329 -19.94 0.51 16.42
C ARG A 329 -21.47 0.59 16.43
N HIS A 330 -22.08 0.56 17.60
CA HIS A 330 -23.56 0.66 17.76
C HIS A 330 -24.11 2.03 17.38
N ASP A 331 -23.29 3.08 17.45
CA ASP A 331 -23.67 4.47 17.10
C ASP A 331 -23.44 4.80 15.62
N ASP A 332 -23.08 3.80 14.80
CA ASP A 332 -22.77 3.91 13.36
C ASP A 332 -21.67 4.92 13.01
N SER A 333 -20.98 5.47 13.99
CA SER A 333 -19.84 6.36 13.74
C SER A 333 -18.61 5.59 13.27
N THR A 334 -17.61 6.33 12.75
CA THR A 334 -16.33 5.75 12.33
C THR A 334 -15.57 5.14 13.51
N VAL A 335 -14.83 4.07 13.22
CA VAL A 335 -14.01 3.39 14.23
C VAL A 335 -12.75 4.21 14.49
N ARG A 336 -12.41 4.42 15.76
CA ARG A 336 -11.18 5.07 16.20
C ARG A 336 -10.28 4.09 16.89
N VAL A 337 -8.99 4.10 16.51
CA VAL A 337 -7.96 3.24 17.11
C VAL A 337 -6.90 4.08 17.83
N THR A 338 -6.25 3.49 18.82
CA THR A 338 -5.14 4.14 19.50
C THR A 338 -3.83 3.82 18.77
N VAL A 339 -3.15 4.86 18.28
CA VAL A 339 -1.85 4.76 17.61
C VAL A 339 -0.85 5.60 18.37
N LYS A 340 0.16 4.98 18.97
CA LYS A 340 1.19 5.66 19.77
C LYS A 340 0.63 6.56 20.90
N GLY A 341 -0.52 6.19 21.48
CA GLY A 341 -1.19 6.94 22.53
C GLY A 341 -2.31 7.87 22.03
N ASP A 342 -2.33 8.25 20.78
CA ASP A 342 -3.33 9.14 20.19
C ASP A 342 -4.53 8.37 19.64
N ARG A 343 -5.73 8.93 19.79
CA ARG A 343 -6.96 8.40 19.20
C ARG A 343 -7.11 8.89 17.77
N VAL A 344 -6.86 7.99 16.80
CA VAL A 344 -6.91 8.27 15.37
C VAL A 344 -8.18 7.71 14.76
N ASP A 345 -8.89 8.54 13.99
CA ASP A 345 -10.05 8.10 13.22
C ASP A 345 -9.59 7.33 11.97
N THR A 346 -10.15 6.15 11.75
CA THR A 346 -9.86 5.33 10.58
C THR A 346 -10.62 5.78 9.33
N ALA A 347 -11.54 6.72 9.45
CA ALA A 347 -12.53 7.09 8.44
C ALA A 347 -13.38 5.91 7.93
N ARG A 348 -13.34 4.76 8.63
CA ARG A 348 -14.10 3.55 8.29
C ARG A 348 -15.22 3.31 9.29
N ARG A 349 -16.44 3.10 8.78
CA ARG A 349 -17.59 2.68 9.60
C ARG A 349 -17.40 1.27 10.15
N LYS A 350 -16.68 0.41 9.41
CA LYS A 350 -16.34 -0.96 9.82
C LYS A 350 -14.84 -1.12 9.84
N PHE A 351 -14.32 -1.48 11.00
CA PHE A 351 -12.92 -1.83 11.20
C PHE A 351 -12.81 -2.71 12.45
N GLY A 352 -12.17 -3.86 12.31
CA GLY A 352 -12.01 -4.84 13.38
C GLY A 352 -10.70 -4.67 14.14
N VAL A 353 -9.79 -5.60 13.97
CA VAL A 353 -8.53 -5.65 14.73
C VAL A 353 -7.31 -5.63 13.81
N VAL A 354 -6.20 -5.09 14.32
CA VAL A 354 -4.85 -5.28 13.79
C VAL A 354 -4.07 -6.16 14.75
N CYS A 355 -3.72 -7.35 14.31
CA CYS A 355 -2.87 -8.26 15.09
C CYS A 355 -1.44 -8.23 14.57
N GLY A 356 -0.47 -8.03 15.46
CA GLY A 356 0.94 -8.17 15.14
C GLY A 356 1.31 -9.62 14.84
N PRO A 357 2.48 -9.85 14.23
CA PRO A 357 2.98 -11.19 13.99
C PRO A 357 3.00 -12.05 15.26
N GLU A 358 2.73 -13.36 15.09
CA GLU A 358 2.74 -14.36 16.17
C GLU A 358 1.74 -14.16 17.31
N ALA A 359 0.81 -13.19 17.19
CA ALA A 359 -0.22 -12.98 18.21
C ALA A 359 -1.13 -14.21 18.34
N LYS A 360 -1.48 -14.55 19.58
CA LYS A 360 -2.34 -15.71 19.89
C LYS A 360 -3.49 -15.27 20.78
N THR A 361 -4.70 -15.70 20.45
CA THR A 361 -5.86 -15.53 21.34
C THR A 361 -6.21 -16.84 22.05
N GLY A 362 -6.83 -16.71 23.22
CA GLY A 362 -7.48 -17.83 23.86
C GLY A 362 -8.77 -18.24 23.13
N ILE A 363 -9.42 -19.30 23.63
CA ILE A 363 -10.76 -19.69 23.15
C ILE A 363 -11.80 -18.66 23.62
N ASN A 364 -12.87 -18.44 22.83
CA ASN A 364 -13.96 -17.53 23.14
C ASN A 364 -13.47 -16.09 23.42
N THR A 365 -12.44 -15.64 22.70
CA THR A 365 -11.98 -14.24 22.79
C THR A 365 -12.91 -13.33 21.99
N SER A 366 -13.21 -12.15 22.55
CA SER A 366 -13.99 -11.10 21.88
C SER A 366 -13.38 -9.72 22.10
#